data_7a1922b9dce94089bd27e7c272f9c58a
#
_entry.id   7a1922b9dce94089bd27e7c272f9c58a
#
_cell.length_a   1.000
_cell.length_b   1.000
_cell.length_c   1.000
_cell.angle_alpha   90.00
_cell.angle_beta   90.00
_cell.angle_gamma   90.00
#
_symmetry.space_group_name_H-M   'P 1'
#
loop_
_entity.id
_entity.type
_entity.pdbx_description
1 polymer ?
#
loop_
_entity_poly.entity_id
_entity_poly.type
_entity_poly.pdbx_seq_one_letter_code
_entity_poly.pdbx_strand_id
1 'polypeptide(L)'
;LTELTPADERFVAFDLDDTVREQAGLNGHTIEQLSDYLDQGRVPADPRIDDSPECEIALRGLERLRRARQTLLDRDLERESLRDDGWVASILANITLEAHAGREIPLTHPSSTARLVVTEGAVRGILRETGDSMQNMFVGRCALVGDVGVPGAPISIRVDVTVFPGENIPLLAAQLRQAMYAALSKYTELVVVAIDITVSDLHALPDASVREIEH
;
A
#
# COMPACT_ATOMS: atom_id res chain seq x y z
N LEU A 1 2.05 -39.39 39.60
CA LEU A 1 3.20 -38.79 38.88
C LEU A 1 2.83 -38.78 37.41
N THR A 2 2.36 -37.64 36.93
CA THR A 2 2.09 -37.42 35.52
C THR A 2 3.00 -36.28 35.11
N GLU A 3 3.99 -36.60 34.28
CA GLU A 3 4.92 -35.64 33.70
C GLU A 3 4.19 -34.70 32.75
N LEU A 4 4.26 -33.41 33.04
CA LEU A 4 3.91 -32.35 32.08
C LEU A 4 5.06 -32.18 31.07
N THR A 5 4.78 -32.50 29.83
CA THR A 5 5.63 -32.19 28.69
C THR A 5 5.52 -30.71 28.41
N PRO A 6 6.62 -29.96 28.27
CA PRO A 6 6.54 -28.56 27.87
C PRO A 6 6.08 -28.46 26.40
N ALA A 7 5.07 -27.63 26.19
CA ALA A 7 4.59 -27.26 24.86
C ALA A 7 5.75 -26.60 24.06
N ASP A 8 6.04 -27.19 22.93
CA ASP A 8 6.97 -26.76 21.92
C ASP A 8 6.47 -25.41 21.33
N GLU A 9 6.97 -24.31 21.87
CA GLU A 9 6.83 -23.00 21.25
C GLU A 9 7.65 -23.00 19.94
N ARG A 10 7.04 -23.51 18.88
CA ARG A 10 7.56 -23.26 17.54
C ARG A 10 7.42 -21.78 17.25
N PHE A 11 8.47 -21.07 17.58
CA PHE A 11 8.79 -19.81 16.95
C PHE A 11 8.87 -20.11 15.45
N VAL A 12 7.81 -19.79 14.72
CA VAL A 12 7.87 -19.80 13.26
C VAL A 12 8.80 -18.66 12.90
N ALA A 13 10.08 -18.98 12.76
CA ALA A 13 11.02 -18.08 12.11
C ALA A 13 10.40 -17.76 10.76
N PHE A 14 10.03 -16.51 10.56
CA PHE A 14 9.58 -16.00 9.26
C PHE A 14 10.77 -16.16 8.33
N ASP A 15 10.68 -17.16 7.44
CA ASP A 15 11.75 -17.49 6.52
C ASP A 15 11.80 -16.39 5.46
N LEU A 16 12.68 -15.41 5.68
CA LEU A 16 12.93 -14.31 4.75
C LEU A 16 13.40 -14.81 3.36
N ASP A 17 13.78 -16.08 3.27
CA ASP A 17 14.29 -16.67 2.02
C ASP A 17 13.15 -16.99 1.02
N ASP A 18 11.92 -17.21 1.49
CA ASP A 18 10.76 -17.39 0.61
C ASP A 18 10.27 -16.06 0.00
N THR A 19 10.43 -14.95 0.68
CA THR A 19 10.13 -13.61 0.13
C THR A 19 11.12 -13.19 -0.96
N VAL A 20 12.35 -13.70 -0.91
CA VAL A 20 13.40 -13.45 -1.93
C VAL A 20 13.07 -14.14 -3.25
N ARG A 21 12.31 -15.24 -3.27
CA ARG A 21 11.91 -15.94 -4.49
C ARG A 21 10.75 -15.30 -5.26
N GLU A 22 9.91 -14.50 -4.61
CA GLU A 22 8.82 -13.76 -5.27
C GLU A 22 9.25 -12.47 -5.97
N GLN A 23 10.52 -12.10 -5.87
CA GLN A 23 11.09 -10.86 -6.40
C GLN A 23 11.35 -10.86 -7.91
N ALA A 24 10.92 -11.89 -8.62
CA ALA A 24 11.03 -11.98 -10.08
C ALA A 24 10.27 -10.86 -10.85
N GLY A 25 9.46 -10.06 -10.16
CA GLY A 25 8.68 -8.97 -10.73
C GLY A 25 9.28 -7.56 -10.62
N LEU A 26 10.44 -7.41 -9.95
CA LEU A 26 11.07 -6.10 -9.75
C LEU A 26 12.33 -5.92 -10.62
N ASN A 27 12.27 -6.39 -11.86
CA ASN A 27 13.39 -6.33 -12.81
C ASN A 27 14.71 -6.89 -12.22
N GLY A 28 14.59 -7.90 -11.35
CA GLY A 28 15.72 -8.55 -10.68
C GLY A 28 16.26 -7.84 -9.43
N HIS A 29 15.61 -6.77 -8.99
CA HIS A 29 15.96 -6.07 -7.76
C HIS A 29 15.14 -6.57 -6.57
N THR A 30 15.72 -6.46 -5.37
CA THR A 30 15.01 -6.76 -4.11
C THR A 30 14.38 -5.49 -3.53
N ILE A 31 13.39 -5.63 -2.66
CA ILE A 31 12.82 -4.49 -1.92
C ILE A 31 13.88 -3.79 -1.08
N GLU A 32 14.83 -4.54 -0.51
CA GLU A 32 15.98 -3.98 0.23
C GLU A 32 16.84 -3.10 -0.67
N GLN A 33 17.20 -3.58 -1.87
CA GLN A 33 17.99 -2.81 -2.83
C GLN A 33 17.27 -1.53 -3.27
N LEU A 34 15.94 -1.61 -3.47
CA LEU A 34 15.14 -0.43 -3.79
C LEU A 34 15.03 0.54 -2.61
N SER A 35 14.98 0.02 -1.38
CA SER A 35 15.03 0.85 -0.17
C SER A 35 16.37 1.57 -0.03
N ASP A 36 17.48 0.85 -0.22
CA ASP A 36 18.83 1.42 -0.19
C ASP A 36 19.02 2.48 -1.28
N TYR A 37 18.52 2.22 -2.48
CA TYR A 37 18.54 3.15 -3.59
C TYR A 37 17.77 4.45 -3.27
N LEU A 38 16.62 4.29 -2.64
CA LEU A 38 15.81 5.41 -2.16
C LEU A 38 16.51 6.17 -1.01
N ASP A 39 17.22 5.47 -0.11
CA ASP A 39 17.98 6.06 1.00
C ASP A 39 19.15 6.91 0.50
N GLN A 40 19.75 6.50 -0.60
CA GLN A 40 20.83 7.24 -1.28
C GLN A 40 20.32 8.41 -2.13
N GLY A 41 18.99 8.70 -2.10
CA GLY A 41 18.39 9.77 -2.87
C GLY A 41 18.39 9.51 -4.38
N ARG A 42 18.34 8.22 -4.77
CA ARG A 42 18.41 7.74 -6.17
C ARG A 42 19.71 8.14 -6.87
N VAL A 43 20.82 8.11 -6.13
CA VAL A 43 22.15 8.44 -6.65
C VAL A 43 23.13 7.33 -6.33
N PRO A 44 23.89 6.80 -7.32
CA PRO A 44 23.81 7.13 -8.75
C PRO A 44 22.51 6.64 -9.41
N ALA A 45 22.03 7.32 -10.44
CA ALA A 45 20.85 6.91 -11.18
C ALA A 45 21.08 5.52 -11.83
N ASP A 46 20.13 4.61 -11.64
CA ASP A 46 20.16 3.29 -12.25
C ASP A 46 18.97 3.14 -13.22
N PRO A 47 19.23 3.15 -14.55
CA PRO A 47 18.18 2.99 -15.55
C PRO A 47 17.37 1.69 -15.40
N ARG A 48 17.94 0.64 -14.81
CA ARG A 48 17.21 -0.62 -14.60
C ARG A 48 16.13 -0.50 -13.54
N ILE A 49 16.29 0.45 -12.62
CA ILE A 49 15.31 0.78 -11.60
C ILE A 49 14.40 1.89 -12.09
N ASP A 50 14.99 2.98 -12.61
CA ASP A 50 14.24 4.20 -12.94
C ASP A 50 13.34 4.03 -14.18
N ASP A 51 13.71 3.18 -15.16
CA ASP A 51 12.92 2.90 -16.35
C ASP A 51 11.95 1.70 -16.16
N SER A 52 11.96 1.05 -14.99
CA SER A 52 11.10 -0.09 -14.70
C SER A 52 9.82 0.35 -13.99
N PRO A 53 8.63 0.17 -14.61
CA PRO A 53 7.36 0.51 -13.97
C PRO A 53 7.12 -0.22 -12.66
N GLU A 54 7.56 -1.47 -12.55
CA GLU A 54 7.43 -2.29 -11.34
C GLU A 54 8.29 -1.74 -10.20
N CYS A 55 9.54 -1.37 -10.51
CA CYS A 55 10.44 -0.77 -9.53
C CYS A 55 9.90 0.60 -9.08
N GLU A 56 9.34 1.38 -9.98
CA GLU A 56 8.77 2.68 -9.63
C GLU A 56 7.54 2.55 -8.72
N ILE A 57 6.67 1.58 -8.95
CA ILE A 57 5.54 1.28 -8.06
C ILE A 57 6.05 0.91 -6.66
N ALA A 58 7.07 0.05 -6.59
CA ALA A 58 7.68 -0.35 -5.33
C ALA A 58 8.34 0.83 -4.60
N LEU A 59 9.08 1.68 -5.32
CA LEU A 59 9.70 2.89 -4.76
C LEU A 59 8.66 3.84 -4.18
N ARG A 60 7.57 4.09 -4.88
CA ARG A 60 6.44 4.91 -4.36
C ARG A 60 5.84 4.30 -3.09
N GLY A 61 5.71 2.96 -3.06
CA GLY A 61 5.27 2.24 -1.87
C GLY A 61 6.22 2.44 -0.68
N LEU A 62 7.53 2.34 -0.91
CA LEU A 62 8.56 2.58 0.11
C LEU A 62 8.56 4.04 0.59
N GLU A 63 8.38 5.01 -0.32
CA GLU A 63 8.24 6.43 0.05
C GLU A 63 7.01 6.68 0.92
N ARG A 64 5.88 6.01 0.64
CA ARG A 64 4.69 6.06 1.51
C ARG A 64 5.00 5.53 2.90
N LEU A 65 5.63 4.36 2.97
CA LEU A 65 6.02 3.75 4.25
C LEU A 65 6.93 4.68 5.06
N ARG A 66 7.89 5.34 4.41
CA ARG A 66 8.74 6.34 5.06
C ARG A 66 7.95 7.52 5.62
N ARG A 67 7.05 8.07 4.82
CA ARG A 67 6.19 9.18 5.29
C ARG A 67 5.33 8.75 6.47
N ALA A 68 4.72 7.57 6.39
CA ALA A 68 3.95 7.00 7.48
C ALA A 68 4.80 6.81 8.75
N ARG A 69 6.01 6.25 8.61
CA ARG A 69 6.96 6.08 9.70
C ARG A 69 7.38 7.42 10.31
N GLN A 70 7.68 8.43 9.50
CA GLN A 70 8.01 9.77 10.00
C GLN A 70 6.86 10.38 10.77
N THR A 71 5.64 10.28 10.25
CA THR A 71 4.45 10.78 10.97
C THR A 71 4.22 10.05 12.29
N LEU A 72 4.54 8.75 12.35
CA LEU A 72 4.48 7.98 13.59
C LEU A 72 5.62 8.37 14.55
N LEU A 73 6.85 8.54 14.05
CA LEU A 73 8.01 8.93 14.85
C LEU A 73 7.85 10.34 15.45
N ASP A 74 7.31 11.30 14.67
CA ASP A 74 7.05 12.66 15.17
C ASP A 74 5.99 12.64 16.30
N ARG A 75 5.09 11.66 16.29
CA ARG A 75 4.11 11.42 17.35
C ARG A 75 4.68 10.58 18.50
N ASP A 76 5.62 9.66 18.21
CA ASP A 76 6.25 8.77 19.20
C ASP A 76 7.35 9.46 20.01
N LEU A 77 7.91 10.59 19.52
CA LEU A 77 8.78 11.46 20.34
C LEU A 77 8.01 12.05 21.53
N GLU A 78 6.68 12.05 21.46
CA GLU A 78 5.82 12.38 22.60
C GLU A 78 5.39 11.16 23.43
N ARG A 79 5.63 9.90 22.95
CA ARG A 79 5.16 8.68 23.60
C ARG A 79 6.04 7.46 23.32
N GLU A 80 6.82 7.13 24.30
CA GLU A 80 7.66 5.93 24.36
C GLU A 80 6.80 4.70 24.65
N SER A 81 6.26 4.00 23.62
CA SER A 81 5.99 2.57 23.74
C SER A 81 5.33 1.92 22.51
N LEU A 82 5.81 0.72 22.22
CA LEU A 82 5.25 -0.36 21.41
C LEU A 82 5.20 -0.13 19.89
N ARG A 83 6.28 -0.54 19.26
CA ARG A 83 6.36 -0.82 17.82
C ARG A 83 5.45 -1.98 17.50
N ASP A 84 4.44 -1.75 16.67
CA ASP A 84 3.76 -2.82 15.96
C ASP A 84 4.54 -3.15 14.69
N ASP A 85 5.57 -4.00 14.82
CA ASP A 85 6.39 -4.46 13.69
C ASP A 85 5.54 -5.27 12.68
N GLY A 86 4.41 -5.84 13.12
CA GLY A 86 3.47 -6.56 12.27
C GLY A 86 2.79 -5.69 11.21
N TRP A 87 2.48 -4.43 11.54
CA TRP A 87 1.91 -3.49 10.60
C TRP A 87 2.89 -3.11 9.48
N VAL A 88 4.15 -2.85 9.83
CA VAL A 88 5.21 -2.55 8.86
C VAL A 88 5.45 -3.74 7.92
N ALA A 89 5.53 -4.95 8.48
CA ALA A 89 5.66 -6.18 7.68
C ALA A 89 4.48 -6.38 6.72
N SER A 90 3.25 -6.10 7.17
CA SER A 90 2.05 -6.17 6.34
C SER A 90 2.09 -5.17 5.18
N ILE A 91 2.55 -3.93 5.41
CA ILE A 91 2.69 -2.94 4.34
C ILE A 91 3.77 -3.37 3.33
N LEU A 92 4.93 -3.84 3.79
CA LEU A 92 6.00 -4.30 2.91
C LEU A 92 5.57 -5.49 2.04
N ALA A 93 4.86 -6.46 2.63
CA ALA A 93 4.29 -7.59 1.89
C ALA A 93 3.29 -7.10 0.83
N ASN A 94 2.43 -6.14 1.17
CA ASN A 94 1.49 -5.55 0.21
C ASN A 94 2.21 -4.79 -0.92
N ILE A 95 3.29 -4.05 -0.63
CA ILE A 95 4.10 -3.36 -1.65
C ILE A 95 4.64 -4.38 -2.66
N THR A 96 5.19 -5.49 -2.18
CA THR A 96 5.75 -6.54 -3.04
C THR A 96 4.68 -7.19 -3.92
N LEU A 97 3.53 -7.55 -3.36
CA LEU A 97 2.40 -8.13 -4.11
C LEU A 97 1.84 -7.18 -5.17
N GLU A 98 1.93 -5.87 -4.94
CA GLU A 98 1.32 -4.86 -5.79
C GLU A 98 2.27 -4.19 -6.77
N ALA A 99 3.58 -4.40 -6.61
CA ALA A 99 4.59 -3.99 -7.58
C ALA A 99 4.45 -4.72 -8.93
N HIS A 100 3.67 -5.81 -8.98
CA HIS A 100 3.33 -6.46 -10.25
C HIS A 100 2.40 -5.54 -11.06
N ALA A 101 2.75 -5.37 -12.34
CA ALA A 101 1.97 -4.53 -13.26
C ALA A 101 0.50 -4.96 -13.36
N GLY A 102 0.22 -6.27 -13.21
CA GLY A 102 -1.12 -6.82 -13.35
C GLY A 102 -1.61 -6.77 -14.80
N ARG A 103 -2.94 -6.78 -14.99
CA ARG A 103 -3.57 -6.76 -16.32
C ARG A 103 -3.38 -5.38 -16.97
N GLU A 104 -3.28 -5.38 -18.30
CA GLU A 104 -3.27 -4.15 -19.09
C GLU A 104 -4.69 -3.62 -19.27
N ILE A 105 -4.84 -2.33 -19.12
CA ILE A 105 -6.08 -1.57 -19.27
C ILE A 105 -5.90 -0.68 -20.49
N PRO A 106 -6.61 -0.95 -21.60
CA PRO A 106 -6.48 -0.13 -22.80
C PRO A 106 -7.05 1.27 -22.58
N LEU A 107 -6.35 2.27 -23.14
CA LEU A 107 -6.81 3.64 -23.20
C LEU A 107 -6.97 4.05 -24.65
N THR A 108 -7.91 4.95 -24.92
CA THR A 108 -8.15 5.49 -26.25
C THR A 108 -6.96 6.36 -26.69
N HIS A 109 -6.46 6.11 -27.89
CA HIS A 109 -5.42 6.92 -28.49
C HIS A 109 -5.87 7.45 -29.87
N PRO A 110 -5.61 8.72 -30.20
CA PRO A 110 -6.02 9.30 -31.50
C PRO A 110 -5.43 8.59 -32.73
N SER A 111 -4.24 8.01 -32.58
CA SER A 111 -3.57 7.28 -33.67
C SER A 111 -3.92 5.80 -33.62
N SER A 112 -4.41 5.27 -34.73
CA SER A 112 -4.69 3.81 -34.89
C SER A 112 -3.44 2.92 -34.88
N THR A 113 -2.25 3.51 -35.02
CA THR A 113 -0.97 2.81 -35.02
C THR A 113 -0.30 2.78 -33.64
N ALA A 114 -0.86 3.49 -32.67
CA ALA A 114 -0.35 3.53 -31.30
C ALA A 114 -1.27 2.73 -30.36
N ARG A 115 -0.68 1.93 -29.49
CA ARG A 115 -1.38 1.26 -28.40
C ARG A 115 -1.01 1.95 -27.10
N LEU A 116 -2.01 2.53 -26.45
CA LEU A 116 -1.86 3.14 -25.15
C LEU A 116 -2.52 2.24 -24.11
N VAL A 117 -1.78 1.90 -23.07
CA VAL A 117 -2.28 1.08 -21.96
C VAL A 117 -1.82 1.65 -20.62
N VAL A 118 -2.63 1.45 -19.60
CA VAL A 118 -2.23 1.64 -18.20
C VAL A 118 -2.34 0.28 -17.51
N THR A 119 -1.49 -0.01 -16.55
CA THR A 119 -1.53 -1.27 -15.81
C THR A 119 -2.40 -1.17 -14.57
N GLU A 120 -2.94 -2.29 -14.09
CA GLU A 120 -3.63 -2.33 -12.79
C GLU A 120 -2.75 -1.81 -11.66
N GLY A 121 -1.44 -2.07 -11.70
CA GLY A 121 -0.48 -1.54 -10.73
C GLY A 121 -0.47 -0.01 -10.70
N ALA A 122 -0.45 0.63 -11.88
CA ALA A 122 -0.52 2.08 -11.97
C ALA A 122 -1.85 2.62 -11.43
N VAL A 123 -2.98 1.95 -11.72
CA VAL A 123 -4.29 2.33 -11.19
C VAL A 123 -4.32 2.19 -9.66
N ARG A 124 -3.78 1.10 -9.11
CA ARG A 124 -3.63 0.94 -7.66
C ARG A 124 -2.77 2.04 -7.05
N GLY A 125 -1.70 2.45 -7.74
CA GLY A 125 -0.88 3.58 -7.34
C GLY A 125 -1.67 4.89 -7.22
N ILE A 126 -2.50 5.21 -8.21
CA ILE A 126 -3.39 6.39 -8.20
C ILE A 126 -4.35 6.34 -6.99
N LEU A 127 -4.97 5.18 -6.74
CA LEU A 127 -5.91 5.01 -5.62
C LEU A 127 -5.24 5.24 -4.27
N ARG A 128 -4.01 4.75 -4.10
CA ARG A 128 -3.23 4.96 -2.88
C ARG A 128 -2.80 6.39 -2.70
N GLU A 129 -2.22 6.99 -3.72
CA GLU A 129 -1.84 8.41 -3.68
C GLU A 129 -3.03 9.29 -3.30
N THR A 130 -4.22 8.96 -3.82
CA THR A 130 -5.46 9.65 -3.46
C THR A 130 -5.79 9.47 -1.98
N GLY A 131 -5.70 8.26 -1.44
CA GLY A 131 -5.95 8.02 -0.02
C GLY A 131 -4.90 8.65 0.89
N ASP A 132 -3.64 8.59 0.50
CA ASP A 132 -2.52 9.17 1.27
C ASP A 132 -2.55 10.70 1.33
N SER A 133 -3.23 11.34 0.39
CA SER A 133 -3.50 12.78 0.46
C SER A 133 -4.46 13.14 1.59
N MET A 134 -5.20 12.15 2.13
CA MET A 134 -6.08 12.30 3.29
C MET A 134 -5.28 11.99 4.56
N GLN A 135 -5.21 12.95 5.49
CA GLN A 135 -4.29 12.90 6.63
C GLN A 135 -4.62 11.85 7.71
N ASN A 136 -5.83 11.26 7.65
CA ASN A 136 -6.39 10.49 8.77
C ASN A 136 -6.62 9.03 8.43
N MET A 137 -6.01 8.53 7.36
CA MET A 137 -6.07 7.13 6.95
C MET A 137 -4.86 6.71 6.13
N PHE A 138 -4.69 5.37 6.02
CA PHE A 138 -3.81 4.75 5.04
C PHE A 138 -4.60 3.79 4.17
N VAL A 139 -4.34 3.83 2.87
CA VAL A 139 -4.87 2.85 1.93
C VAL A 139 -3.93 1.65 1.90
N GLY A 140 -4.45 0.50 2.30
CA GLY A 140 -3.78 -0.78 2.24
C GLY A 140 -3.93 -1.43 0.87
N ARG A 141 -4.69 -2.52 0.82
CA ARG A 141 -4.90 -3.28 -0.41
C ARG A 141 -5.93 -2.63 -1.31
N CYS A 142 -5.64 -2.61 -2.62
CA CYS A 142 -6.59 -2.23 -3.67
C CYS A 142 -6.73 -3.38 -4.67
N ALA A 143 -7.97 -3.74 -5.04
CA ALA A 143 -8.25 -4.77 -6.02
C ALA A 143 -9.30 -4.29 -7.03
N LEU A 144 -9.00 -4.46 -8.32
CA LEU A 144 -9.94 -4.21 -9.42
C LEU A 144 -10.67 -5.51 -9.74
N VAL A 145 -11.99 -5.50 -9.66
CA VAL A 145 -12.87 -6.65 -9.89
C VAL A 145 -13.69 -6.42 -11.15
N GLY A 146 -13.60 -7.34 -12.07
CA GLY A 146 -14.23 -7.26 -13.40
C GLY A 146 -13.20 -7.41 -14.52
N ASP A 147 -13.65 -7.22 -15.75
CA ASP A 147 -12.78 -7.32 -16.93
C ASP A 147 -12.23 -5.95 -17.32
N VAL A 148 -11.10 -5.59 -16.73
CA VAL A 148 -10.42 -4.31 -16.98
C VAL A 148 -9.79 -4.24 -18.38
N GLY A 149 -9.61 -5.37 -19.06
CA GLY A 149 -9.05 -5.43 -20.41
C GLY A 149 -10.05 -5.07 -21.50
N VAL A 150 -11.34 -5.02 -21.18
CA VAL A 150 -12.40 -4.70 -22.13
C VAL A 150 -12.84 -3.25 -21.94
N PRO A 151 -12.63 -2.37 -22.95
CA PRO A 151 -13.07 -0.98 -22.88
C PRO A 151 -14.57 -0.87 -22.59
N GLY A 152 -14.95 -0.05 -21.62
CA GLY A 152 -16.33 0.17 -21.24
C GLY A 152 -16.98 -0.93 -20.39
N ALA A 153 -16.26 -2.01 -20.09
CA ALA A 153 -16.78 -3.03 -19.18
C ALA A 153 -16.94 -2.46 -17.75
N PRO A 154 -18.06 -2.75 -17.06
CA PRO A 154 -18.25 -2.28 -15.68
C PRO A 154 -17.30 -3.01 -14.74
N ILE A 155 -16.61 -2.26 -13.91
CA ILE A 155 -15.74 -2.80 -12.86
C ILE A 155 -16.13 -2.28 -11.49
N SER A 156 -15.80 -3.02 -10.47
CA SER A 156 -15.81 -2.53 -9.09
C SER A 156 -14.41 -2.55 -8.49
N ILE A 157 -14.20 -1.70 -7.50
CA ILE A 157 -12.91 -1.57 -6.82
C ILE A 157 -13.15 -1.87 -5.35
N ARG A 158 -12.30 -2.72 -4.78
CA ARG A 158 -12.25 -2.99 -3.34
C ARG A 158 -11.02 -2.32 -2.76
N VAL A 159 -11.21 -1.61 -1.67
CA VAL A 159 -10.15 -0.86 -1.00
C VAL A 159 -10.21 -1.18 0.49
N ASP A 160 -9.11 -1.69 1.02
CA ASP A 160 -8.93 -1.87 2.45
C ASP A 160 -8.18 -0.66 3.00
N VAL A 161 -8.68 -0.08 4.09
CA VAL A 161 -8.11 1.10 4.72
C VAL A 161 -7.90 0.89 6.20
N THR A 162 -6.87 1.52 6.74
CA THR A 162 -6.64 1.70 8.16
C THR A 162 -6.95 3.15 8.51
N VAL A 163 -7.74 3.39 9.54
CA VAL A 163 -8.20 4.72 9.95
C VAL A 163 -7.64 5.07 11.32
N PHE A 164 -7.31 6.34 11.56
CA PHE A 164 -6.93 6.81 12.89
C PHE A 164 -8.14 7.01 13.79
N PRO A 165 -7.98 6.81 15.12
CA PRO A 165 -9.06 7.00 16.08
C PRO A 165 -9.56 8.46 16.12
N GLY A 166 -10.84 8.61 16.41
CA GLY A 166 -11.48 9.92 16.54
C GLY A 166 -12.14 10.45 15.28
N GLU A 167 -12.01 9.72 14.16
CA GLU A 167 -12.60 10.10 12.89
C GLU A 167 -14.03 9.56 12.71
N ASN A 168 -14.85 10.33 11.98
CA ASN A 168 -16.14 9.85 11.53
C ASN A 168 -15.96 8.93 10.31
N ILE A 169 -15.90 7.62 10.54
CA ILE A 169 -15.64 6.61 9.51
C ILE A 169 -16.57 6.73 8.30
N PRO A 170 -17.90 6.83 8.46
CA PRO A 170 -18.82 7.00 7.33
C PRO A 170 -18.51 8.23 6.46
N LEU A 171 -18.21 9.35 7.09
CA LEU A 171 -17.89 10.60 6.39
C LEU A 171 -16.56 10.47 5.64
N LEU A 172 -15.55 9.94 6.33
CA LEU A 172 -14.20 9.73 5.77
C LEU A 172 -14.25 8.77 4.57
N ALA A 173 -14.99 7.67 4.69
CA ALA A 173 -15.19 6.73 3.59
C ALA A 173 -15.93 7.35 2.39
N ALA A 174 -16.90 8.22 2.64
CA ALA A 174 -17.59 8.94 1.57
C ALA A 174 -16.66 9.92 0.84
N GLN A 175 -15.83 10.66 1.56
CA GLN A 175 -14.83 11.57 1.00
C GLN A 175 -13.77 10.81 0.18
N LEU A 176 -13.25 9.72 0.73
CA LEU A 176 -12.29 8.87 0.01
C LEU A 176 -12.89 8.33 -1.29
N ARG A 177 -14.11 7.79 -1.23
CA ARG A 177 -14.79 7.26 -2.43
C ARG A 177 -14.91 8.33 -3.51
N GLN A 178 -15.33 9.53 -3.14
CA GLN A 178 -15.47 10.64 -4.08
C GLN A 178 -14.12 11.06 -4.68
N ALA A 179 -13.08 11.16 -3.87
CA ALA A 179 -11.74 11.49 -4.33
C ALA A 179 -11.18 10.43 -5.29
N MET A 180 -11.40 9.15 -4.99
CA MET A 180 -10.98 8.05 -5.86
C MET A 180 -11.72 8.05 -7.20
N TYR A 181 -13.03 8.29 -7.21
CA TYR A 181 -13.80 8.45 -8.46
C TYR A 181 -13.24 9.60 -9.30
N ALA A 182 -12.97 10.74 -8.69
CA ALA A 182 -12.41 11.91 -9.40
C ALA A 182 -11.03 11.61 -9.99
N ALA A 183 -10.15 10.96 -9.23
CA ALA A 183 -8.82 10.58 -9.69
C ALA A 183 -8.89 9.57 -10.85
N LEU A 184 -9.70 8.52 -10.73
CA LEU A 184 -9.86 7.53 -11.79
C LEU A 184 -10.42 8.12 -13.07
N SER A 185 -11.45 8.97 -12.97
CA SER A 185 -12.02 9.67 -14.14
C SER A 185 -11.04 10.61 -14.82
N LYS A 186 -10.04 11.12 -14.09
CA LYS A 186 -9.00 11.98 -14.64
C LYS A 186 -7.94 11.23 -15.42
N TYR A 187 -7.56 10.04 -14.96
CA TYR A 187 -6.40 9.32 -15.46
C TYR A 187 -6.73 8.05 -16.24
N THR A 188 -7.99 7.60 -16.22
CA THR A 188 -8.41 6.35 -16.87
C THR A 188 -9.76 6.50 -17.56
N GLU A 189 -10.08 5.54 -18.43
CA GLU A 189 -11.40 5.43 -19.07
C GLU A 189 -12.23 4.28 -18.46
N LEU A 190 -11.88 3.86 -17.24
CA LEU A 190 -12.56 2.77 -16.56
C LEU A 190 -14.01 3.15 -16.17
N VAL A 191 -14.96 2.27 -16.48
CA VAL A 191 -16.34 2.41 -16.05
C VAL A 191 -16.47 1.81 -14.65
N VAL A 192 -16.19 2.60 -13.63
CA VAL A 192 -16.26 2.19 -12.24
C VAL A 192 -17.70 2.30 -11.74
N VAL A 193 -18.34 1.17 -11.44
CA VAL A 193 -19.73 1.11 -10.95
C VAL A 193 -19.81 1.12 -9.43
N ALA A 194 -18.77 0.68 -8.73
CA ALA A 194 -18.71 0.69 -7.28
C ALA A 194 -17.28 0.83 -6.77
N ILE A 195 -17.12 1.51 -5.63
CA ILE A 195 -15.89 1.49 -4.83
C ILE A 195 -16.30 1.07 -3.42
N ASP A 196 -15.94 -0.17 -3.08
CA ASP A 196 -16.20 -0.76 -1.77
C ASP A 196 -15.00 -0.47 -0.86
N ILE A 197 -15.27 0.19 0.25
CA ILE A 197 -14.23 0.55 1.23
C ILE A 197 -14.46 -0.26 2.48
N THR A 198 -13.44 -1.04 2.87
CA THR A 198 -13.40 -1.80 4.11
C THR A 198 -12.41 -1.16 5.06
N VAL A 199 -12.86 -0.77 6.23
CA VAL A 199 -11.96 -0.38 7.33
C VAL A 199 -11.50 -1.67 8.00
N SER A 200 -10.27 -2.06 7.71
CA SER A 200 -9.69 -3.32 8.21
C SER A 200 -9.04 -3.17 9.58
N ASP A 201 -8.66 -1.94 9.93
CA ASP A 201 -8.01 -1.66 11.21
C ASP A 201 -8.27 -0.23 11.66
N LEU A 202 -8.31 -0.06 13.00
CA LEU A 202 -8.28 1.23 13.67
C LEU A 202 -6.91 1.33 14.34
N HIS A 203 -6.02 2.11 13.79
CA HIS A 203 -4.71 2.31 14.39
C HIS A 203 -4.85 3.11 15.68
N ALA A 204 -5.04 2.40 16.79
CA ALA A 204 -5.13 3.02 18.11
C ALA A 204 -3.76 3.62 18.44
N LEU A 205 -3.73 4.96 18.58
CA LEU A 205 -2.61 5.58 19.25
C LEU A 205 -2.58 5.03 20.70
N PRO A 206 -1.45 4.60 21.23
CA PRO A 206 -1.37 4.20 22.63
C PRO A 206 -1.87 5.35 23.51
N ASP A 207 -2.74 5.00 24.43
CA ASP A 207 -3.58 5.91 25.21
C ASP A 207 -2.74 6.91 26.01
N ALA A 208 -3.03 8.21 25.87
CA ALA A 208 -2.37 9.29 26.58
C ALA A 208 -2.70 9.37 28.08
N SER A 209 -3.51 8.44 28.59
CA SER A 209 -4.17 8.55 29.89
C SER A 209 -3.43 7.90 31.07
N VAL A 210 -2.15 7.50 30.94
CA VAL A 210 -1.40 6.86 32.04
C VAL A 210 -0.33 7.76 32.69
N ARG A 211 -0.38 9.08 32.50
CA ARG A 211 0.58 9.99 33.17
C ARG A 211 -0.05 10.96 34.16
N GLU A 212 -1.09 10.57 34.85
CA GLU A 212 -1.61 11.40 35.98
C GLU A 212 -1.94 10.54 37.20
N ILE A 213 -1.01 9.71 37.69
CA ILE A 213 -1.05 9.26 39.10
C ILE A 213 0.40 8.99 39.51
N GLU A 214 1.13 10.01 39.87
CA GLU A 214 2.17 10.00 40.91
C GLU A 214 2.56 11.42 41.25
N HIS A 215 1.82 11.93 42.24
CA HIS A 215 2.32 12.98 43.15
C HIS A 215 1.88 12.62 44.56
#